data_5887f37d02b55a92b318469f8cb4c5f4
#
_entry.id   5887f37d02b55a92b318469f8cb4c5f4
#
_cell.length_a   1.000
_cell.length_b   1.000
_cell.length_c   1.000
_cell.angle_alpha   90.00
_cell.angle_beta   90.00
_cell.angle_gamma   90.00
#
_symmetry.space_group_name_H-M   'P 1'
#
loop_
_entity.id
_entity.type
_entity.pdbx_description
1 polymer ?
#
loop_
_entity_poly.entity_id
_entity_poly.type
_entity_poly.pdbx_seq_one_letter_code
_entity_poly.pdbx_strand_id
1 'polypeptide(L)'
;MNKASGCDGVPVELFQILKDDAVKVLHLLCQQIWKTQQWPQDWKRSVFIPIPKKGNPKECSNYRTVVLISHASKVMLKILHARLQQYVNHELPDVEAGFRKGRGTRDQIANIRWITEKAREFQKSIYFCFIDYAKAFDCVDHNKLWKILKEMGIPDHLTCLLRNLYAGQEATVRTRHGPTDWFQIGKGVRQGCILSPCLFNLYAEYIMRNAGMNEAKLESRLPGEISITSGIKMTPPLWQRVKRN
;
A
#
# COMPACT_ATOMS: atom_id res chain seq x y z
N MET A 1 -21.64 -1.76 -17.60
CA MET A 1 -20.93 -0.77 -16.76
C MET A 1 -19.58 -0.50 -17.44
N ASN A 2 -19.39 0.66 -18.03
CA ASN A 2 -18.14 1.02 -18.71
C ASN A 2 -17.07 1.33 -17.66
N LYS A 3 -16.15 0.39 -17.39
CA LYS A 3 -14.97 0.67 -16.59
C LYS A 3 -13.90 1.32 -17.47
N ALA A 4 -13.22 2.34 -16.91
CA ALA A 4 -12.13 3.00 -17.62
C ALA A 4 -11.01 1.98 -17.96
N SER A 5 -10.57 1.97 -19.22
CA SER A 5 -9.42 1.19 -19.69
C SER A 5 -8.11 1.74 -19.14
N GLY A 6 -7.09 0.89 -19.06
CA GLY A 6 -5.71 1.30 -18.80
C GLY A 6 -5.06 2.02 -19.99
N CYS A 7 -3.73 2.15 -19.94
CA CYS A 7 -2.94 2.73 -21.03
C CYS A 7 -2.94 1.87 -22.30
N ASP A 8 -3.21 0.58 -22.17
CA ASP A 8 -3.34 -0.38 -23.29
C ASP A 8 -4.66 -0.24 -24.08
N GLY A 9 -5.59 0.59 -23.61
CA GLY A 9 -6.88 0.79 -24.22
C GLY A 9 -7.82 -0.41 -24.18
N VAL A 10 -7.41 -1.54 -23.59
CA VAL A 10 -8.19 -2.78 -23.56
C VAL A 10 -9.33 -2.67 -22.53
N PRO A 11 -10.60 -2.69 -22.95
CA PRO A 11 -11.73 -2.63 -22.03
C PRO A 11 -11.92 -3.96 -21.30
N VAL A 12 -12.46 -3.91 -20.09
CA VAL A 12 -12.71 -5.12 -19.29
C VAL A 12 -13.75 -6.04 -19.95
N GLU A 13 -14.66 -5.49 -20.73
CA GLU A 13 -15.70 -6.19 -21.47
C GLU A 13 -15.12 -7.20 -22.47
N LEU A 14 -13.93 -6.94 -23.02
CA LEU A 14 -13.25 -7.88 -23.92
C LEU A 14 -12.97 -9.21 -23.22
N PHE A 15 -12.52 -9.17 -21.97
CA PHE A 15 -12.29 -10.40 -21.18
C PHE A 15 -13.57 -11.16 -20.88
N GLN A 16 -14.70 -10.46 -20.76
CA GLN A 16 -16.02 -11.07 -20.56
C GLN A 16 -16.53 -11.76 -21.82
N ILE A 17 -16.23 -11.21 -22.99
CA ILE A 17 -16.61 -11.78 -24.29
C ILE A 17 -15.76 -13.01 -24.60
N LEU A 18 -14.44 -12.93 -24.42
CA LEU A 18 -13.50 -14.01 -24.75
C LEU A 18 -13.50 -15.17 -23.75
N LYS A 19 -14.07 -15.00 -22.54
CA LYS A 19 -14.21 -16.02 -21.50
C LYS A 19 -12.96 -16.92 -21.37
N ASP A 20 -13.09 -18.20 -21.72
CA ASP A 20 -12.04 -19.21 -21.54
C ASP A 20 -10.78 -18.92 -22.37
N ASP A 21 -10.89 -18.34 -23.54
CA ASP A 21 -9.74 -17.98 -24.36
C ASP A 21 -8.95 -16.83 -23.73
N ALA A 22 -9.63 -15.85 -23.14
CA ALA A 22 -8.94 -14.82 -22.35
C ALA A 22 -8.19 -15.44 -21.15
N VAL A 23 -8.79 -16.43 -20.46
CA VAL A 23 -8.13 -17.13 -19.35
C VAL A 23 -6.88 -17.85 -19.82
N LYS A 24 -6.93 -18.60 -20.95
CA LYS A 24 -5.76 -19.29 -21.52
C LYS A 24 -4.63 -18.32 -21.84
N VAL A 25 -4.93 -17.22 -22.53
CA VAL A 25 -3.92 -16.20 -22.89
C VAL A 25 -3.32 -15.56 -21.65
N LEU A 26 -4.15 -15.12 -20.70
CA LEU A 26 -3.68 -14.53 -19.43
C LEU A 26 -2.85 -15.52 -18.62
N HIS A 27 -3.20 -16.79 -18.60
CA HIS A 27 -2.44 -17.83 -17.92
C HIS A 27 -1.04 -17.96 -18.51
N LEU A 28 -0.92 -18.06 -19.83
CA LEU A 28 0.38 -18.14 -20.53
C LEU A 28 1.24 -16.90 -20.26
N LEU A 29 0.65 -15.70 -20.33
CA LEU A 29 1.34 -14.46 -20.01
C LEU A 29 1.83 -14.43 -18.56
N CYS A 30 0.99 -14.80 -17.61
CA CYS A 30 1.38 -14.87 -16.21
C CYS A 30 2.50 -15.90 -15.96
N GLN A 31 2.45 -17.06 -16.62
CA GLN A 31 3.52 -18.06 -16.54
C GLN A 31 4.82 -17.54 -17.12
N GLN A 32 4.78 -16.85 -18.27
CA GLN A 32 5.95 -16.26 -18.89
C GLN A 32 6.58 -15.20 -17.97
N ILE A 33 5.78 -14.26 -17.44
CA ILE A 33 6.26 -13.24 -16.50
C ILE A 33 6.85 -13.89 -15.25
N TRP A 34 6.23 -14.94 -14.73
CA TRP A 34 6.73 -15.66 -13.57
C TRP A 34 8.10 -16.31 -13.83
N LYS A 35 8.28 -16.93 -15.01
CA LYS A 35 9.53 -17.60 -15.38
C LYS A 35 10.65 -16.63 -15.74
N THR A 36 10.33 -15.62 -16.56
CA THR A 36 11.34 -14.68 -17.11
C THR A 36 11.59 -13.47 -16.22
N GLN A 37 10.68 -13.18 -15.28
CA GLN A 37 10.66 -11.98 -14.47
C GLN A 37 10.56 -10.67 -15.28
N GLN A 38 10.21 -10.77 -16.56
CA GLN A 38 10.05 -9.63 -17.44
C GLN A 38 8.58 -9.24 -17.57
N TRP A 39 8.31 -7.96 -17.43
CA TRP A 39 6.98 -7.40 -17.54
C TRP A 39 6.77 -6.74 -18.91
N PRO A 40 5.60 -6.89 -19.54
CA PRO A 40 5.23 -6.07 -20.69
C PRO A 40 5.33 -4.58 -20.37
N GLN A 41 5.86 -3.77 -21.30
CA GLN A 41 6.05 -2.34 -21.07
C GLN A 41 4.74 -1.62 -20.73
N ASP A 42 3.65 -1.97 -21.41
CA ASP A 42 2.33 -1.39 -21.15
C ASP A 42 1.81 -1.66 -19.73
N TRP A 43 2.28 -2.73 -19.06
CA TRP A 43 1.91 -3.02 -17.68
C TRP A 43 2.72 -2.19 -16.68
N LYS A 44 3.83 -1.60 -17.11
CA LYS A 44 4.62 -0.63 -16.34
C LYS A 44 4.08 0.79 -16.46
N ARG A 45 3.28 1.07 -17.48
CA ARG A 45 2.67 2.37 -17.76
C ARG A 45 1.42 2.60 -16.94
N SER A 46 1.19 3.85 -16.55
CA SER A 46 0.06 4.25 -15.71
C SER A 46 -0.55 5.57 -16.20
N VAL A 47 -1.87 5.64 -16.18
CA VAL A 47 -2.58 6.91 -16.43
C VAL A 47 -3.08 7.45 -15.10
N PHE A 48 -2.62 8.62 -14.70
CA PHE A 48 -3.02 9.30 -13.48
C PHE A 48 -4.23 10.17 -13.72
N ILE A 49 -5.27 9.98 -12.93
CA ILE A 49 -6.47 10.83 -12.90
C ILE A 49 -6.39 11.70 -11.64
N PRO A 50 -6.19 13.01 -11.75
CA PRO A 50 -6.18 13.90 -10.61
C PRO A 50 -7.61 14.10 -10.08
N ILE A 51 -7.79 13.84 -8.79
CA ILE A 51 -9.06 14.06 -8.08
C ILE A 51 -8.84 15.20 -7.09
N PRO A 52 -9.62 16.28 -7.18
CA PRO A 52 -9.45 17.43 -6.27
C PRO A 52 -9.83 17.04 -4.84
N LYS A 53 -9.04 17.50 -3.87
CA LYS A 53 -9.36 17.57 -2.45
C LYS A 53 -10.08 18.89 -2.14
N LYS A 54 -10.51 19.06 -0.91
CA LYS A 54 -10.93 20.37 -0.41
C LYS A 54 -9.71 21.30 -0.37
N GLY A 55 -9.84 22.51 -0.88
CA GLY A 55 -8.76 23.52 -0.89
C GLY A 55 -8.62 24.24 -2.22
N ASN A 56 -7.54 24.97 -2.39
CA ASN A 56 -7.27 25.75 -3.60
C ASN A 56 -7.00 24.80 -4.80
N PRO A 57 -7.81 24.86 -5.87
CA PRO A 57 -7.64 23.97 -7.03
C PRO A 57 -6.40 24.31 -7.88
N LYS A 58 -5.73 25.44 -7.65
CA LYS A 58 -4.49 25.80 -8.33
C LYS A 58 -3.25 25.11 -7.76
N GLU A 59 -3.37 24.51 -6.58
CA GLU A 59 -2.26 23.82 -5.92
C GLU A 59 -2.28 22.32 -6.20
N CYS A 60 -1.20 21.79 -6.77
CA CYS A 60 -1.05 20.35 -7.04
C CYS A 60 -1.11 19.48 -5.76
N SER A 61 -0.76 20.04 -4.60
CA SER A 61 -0.88 19.37 -3.29
C SER A 61 -2.32 19.06 -2.91
N ASN A 62 -3.29 19.80 -3.44
CA ASN A 62 -4.71 19.61 -3.21
C ASN A 62 -5.36 18.57 -4.15
N TYR A 63 -4.54 17.76 -4.82
CA TYR A 63 -5.01 16.64 -5.61
C TYR A 63 -4.51 15.33 -5.03
N ARG A 64 -5.34 14.30 -5.16
CA ARG A 64 -4.93 12.90 -5.05
C ARG A 64 -5.05 12.26 -6.42
N THR A 65 -4.20 11.31 -6.72
CA THR A 65 -4.23 10.60 -7.99
C THR A 65 -4.91 9.25 -7.84
N VAL A 66 -5.74 8.89 -8.81
CA VAL A 66 -6.17 7.50 -9.03
C VAL A 66 -5.42 6.99 -10.24
N VAL A 67 -4.83 5.80 -10.09
CA VAL A 67 -4.00 5.21 -11.14
C VAL A 67 -4.82 4.22 -11.94
N LEU A 68 -4.89 4.44 -13.25
CA LEU A 68 -5.44 3.47 -14.20
C LEU A 68 -4.30 2.64 -14.77
N ILE A 69 -4.42 1.34 -14.63
CA ILE A 69 -3.47 0.34 -15.14
C ILE A 69 -4.22 -0.67 -16.00
N SER A 70 -3.51 -1.40 -16.86
CA SER A 70 -4.05 -2.49 -17.66
C SER A 70 -4.91 -3.46 -16.87
N HIS A 71 -6.05 -3.86 -17.42
CA HIS A 71 -6.91 -4.87 -16.78
C HIS A 71 -6.23 -6.24 -16.74
N ALA A 72 -5.47 -6.60 -17.76
CA ALA A 72 -4.68 -7.83 -17.79
C ALA A 72 -3.62 -7.84 -16.67
N SER A 73 -2.92 -6.72 -16.46
CA SER A 73 -1.93 -6.61 -15.38
C SER A 73 -2.52 -6.87 -14.00
N LYS A 74 -3.77 -6.47 -13.75
CA LYS A 74 -4.45 -6.68 -12.47
C LYS A 74 -4.56 -8.16 -12.09
N VAL A 75 -4.62 -9.07 -13.07
CA VAL A 75 -4.65 -10.52 -12.81
C VAL A 75 -3.33 -10.96 -12.19
N MET A 76 -2.20 -10.61 -12.82
CA MET A 76 -0.87 -10.94 -12.27
C MET A 76 -0.62 -10.28 -10.93
N LEU A 77 -1.02 -9.01 -10.77
CA LEU A 77 -0.91 -8.29 -9.49
C LEU A 77 -1.70 -8.98 -8.37
N LYS A 78 -2.87 -9.55 -8.69
CA LYS A 78 -3.68 -10.32 -7.73
C LYS A 78 -3.00 -11.63 -7.34
N ILE A 79 -2.34 -12.30 -8.29
CA ILE A 79 -1.54 -13.51 -8.01
C ILE A 79 -0.37 -13.16 -7.08
N LEU A 80 0.37 -12.10 -7.38
CA LEU A 80 1.46 -11.64 -6.52
C LEU A 80 0.97 -11.22 -5.13
N HIS A 81 -0.16 -10.52 -5.05
CA HIS A 81 -0.76 -10.15 -3.77
C HIS A 81 -1.08 -11.39 -2.93
N ALA A 82 -1.70 -12.41 -3.51
CA ALA A 82 -2.02 -13.64 -2.81
C ALA A 82 -0.76 -14.36 -2.28
N ARG A 83 0.33 -14.34 -3.05
CA ARG A 83 1.63 -14.90 -2.62
C ARG A 83 2.28 -14.07 -1.51
N LEU A 84 2.24 -12.74 -1.60
CA LEU A 84 2.79 -11.86 -0.57
C LEU A 84 1.99 -11.89 0.73
N GLN A 85 0.69 -12.11 0.66
CA GLN A 85 -0.20 -12.07 1.83
C GLN A 85 0.22 -13.04 2.93
N GLN A 86 0.84 -14.16 2.60
CA GLN A 86 1.35 -15.13 3.56
C GLN A 86 2.46 -14.49 4.43
N TYR A 87 3.40 -13.78 3.81
CA TYR A 87 4.49 -13.09 4.50
C TYR A 87 4.00 -11.86 5.26
N VAL A 88 3.08 -11.09 4.67
CA VAL A 88 2.48 -9.92 5.31
C VAL A 88 1.78 -10.29 6.62
N ASN A 89 1.03 -11.40 6.62
CA ASN A 89 0.33 -11.87 7.82
C ASN A 89 1.29 -12.30 8.94
N HIS A 90 2.47 -12.79 8.58
CA HIS A 90 3.51 -13.16 9.53
C HIS A 90 4.27 -11.95 10.08
N GLU A 91 4.60 -10.99 9.20
CA GLU A 91 5.44 -9.85 9.55
C GLU A 91 4.71 -8.69 10.23
N LEU A 92 3.42 -8.52 9.92
CA LEU A 92 2.65 -7.45 10.54
C LEU A 92 2.06 -7.89 11.88
N PRO A 93 2.23 -7.07 12.93
CA PRO A 93 1.64 -7.36 14.25
C PRO A 93 0.11 -7.40 14.17
N ASP A 94 -0.52 -8.13 15.10
CA ASP A 94 -1.98 -8.27 15.13
C ASP A 94 -2.72 -6.95 15.39
N VAL A 95 -2.07 -5.99 16.00
CA VAL A 95 -2.60 -4.65 16.25
C VAL A 95 -2.68 -3.80 14.98
N GLU A 96 -1.93 -4.14 13.93
CA GLU A 96 -1.99 -3.45 12.64
C GLU A 96 -3.32 -3.73 11.95
N ALA A 97 -4.12 -2.69 11.74
CA ALA A 97 -5.46 -2.79 11.15
C ALA A 97 -5.54 -2.24 9.72
N GLY A 98 -4.53 -1.51 9.28
CA GLY A 98 -4.53 -0.83 7.99
C GLY A 98 -4.60 -1.80 6.82
N PHE A 99 -5.66 -1.69 5.99
CA PHE A 99 -5.86 -2.51 4.79
C PHE A 99 -5.87 -4.04 5.03
N ARG A 100 -6.15 -4.48 6.26
CA ARG A 100 -6.30 -5.91 6.59
C ARG A 100 -7.76 -6.32 6.55
N LYS A 101 -8.01 -7.52 5.99
CA LYS A 101 -9.35 -8.10 5.96
C LYS A 101 -9.87 -8.35 7.38
N GLY A 102 -11.11 -7.97 7.65
CA GLY A 102 -11.76 -8.16 8.96
C GLY A 102 -11.32 -7.15 10.03
N ARG A 103 -10.53 -6.14 9.68
CA ARG A 103 -10.13 -5.06 10.59
C ARG A 103 -10.73 -3.74 10.10
N GLY A 104 -11.64 -3.16 10.85
CA GLY A 104 -12.35 -1.95 10.50
C GLY A 104 -11.96 -0.73 11.35
N THR A 105 -12.22 0.45 10.84
CA THR A 105 -12.03 1.70 11.60
C THR A 105 -12.87 1.72 12.88
N ARG A 106 -14.08 1.14 12.86
CA ARG A 106 -14.96 1.06 14.03
C ARG A 106 -14.32 0.25 15.16
N ASP A 107 -13.68 -0.87 14.82
CA ASP A 107 -13.02 -1.74 15.81
C ASP A 107 -11.86 -0.99 16.47
N GLN A 108 -11.10 -0.21 15.71
CA GLN A 108 -10.00 0.58 16.24
C GLN A 108 -10.48 1.74 17.13
N ILE A 109 -11.59 2.39 16.78
CA ILE A 109 -12.22 3.41 17.63
C ILE A 109 -12.71 2.76 18.94
N ALA A 110 -13.33 1.57 18.86
CA ALA A 110 -13.76 0.83 20.03
C ALA A 110 -12.56 0.45 20.93
N ASN A 111 -11.46 -0.01 20.37
CA ASN A 111 -10.23 -0.32 21.09
C ASN A 111 -9.70 0.90 21.86
N ILE A 112 -9.62 2.08 21.21
CA ILE A 112 -9.17 3.31 21.88
C ILE A 112 -10.10 3.70 23.02
N ARG A 113 -11.42 3.63 22.80
CA ARG A 113 -12.40 3.91 23.84
C ARG A 113 -12.22 2.96 25.03
N TRP A 114 -12.13 1.66 24.74
CA TRP A 114 -11.93 0.66 25.77
C TRP A 114 -10.64 0.90 26.59
N ILE A 115 -9.52 1.20 25.93
CA ILE A 115 -8.25 1.53 26.58
C ILE A 115 -8.41 2.77 27.46
N THR A 116 -9.09 3.81 26.97
CA THR A 116 -9.34 5.05 27.70
C THR A 116 -10.20 4.82 28.94
N GLU A 117 -11.25 4.01 28.83
CA GLU A 117 -12.12 3.64 29.93
C GLU A 117 -11.36 2.83 30.99
N LYS A 118 -10.56 1.85 30.57
CA LYS A 118 -9.73 1.07 31.49
C LYS A 118 -8.69 1.93 32.21
N ALA A 119 -8.05 2.85 31.51
CA ALA A 119 -7.11 3.75 32.15
C ALA A 119 -7.77 4.64 33.21
N ARG A 120 -9.00 5.11 32.96
CA ARG A 120 -9.79 5.85 33.98
C ARG A 120 -10.13 4.97 35.16
N GLU A 121 -10.58 3.74 34.96
CA GLU A 121 -10.90 2.78 36.00
C GLU A 121 -9.72 2.52 36.94
N PHE A 122 -8.52 2.38 36.34
CA PHE A 122 -7.29 2.14 37.13
C PHE A 122 -6.52 3.42 37.50
N GLN A 123 -7.08 4.59 37.23
CA GLN A 123 -6.45 5.91 37.50
C GLN A 123 -5.04 6.01 36.86
N LYS A 124 -4.85 5.46 35.67
CA LYS A 124 -3.58 5.48 34.91
C LYS A 124 -3.60 6.55 33.84
N SER A 125 -2.49 7.27 33.70
CA SER A 125 -2.30 8.23 32.62
C SER A 125 -2.05 7.50 31.30
N ILE A 126 -2.64 8.00 30.20
CA ILE A 126 -2.42 7.49 28.85
C ILE A 126 -1.94 8.62 27.95
N TYR A 127 -0.96 8.32 27.12
CA TYR A 127 -0.45 9.23 26.11
C TYR A 127 -0.73 8.69 24.71
N PHE A 128 -1.33 9.52 23.85
CA PHE A 128 -1.59 9.19 22.45
C PHE A 128 -0.64 9.96 21.54
N CYS A 129 0.02 9.27 20.64
CA CYS A 129 0.81 9.88 19.57
C CYS A 129 0.17 9.56 18.22
N PHE A 130 -0.17 10.59 17.46
CA PHE A 130 -0.75 10.47 16.12
C PHE A 130 0.30 10.87 15.09
N ILE A 131 0.59 9.95 14.15
CA ILE A 131 1.53 10.19 13.07
C ILE A 131 0.77 10.14 11.74
N ASP A 132 0.71 11.28 11.06
CA ASP A 132 0.08 11.40 9.75
C ASP A 132 1.16 11.54 8.66
N TYR A 133 1.06 10.71 7.64
CA TYR A 133 1.94 10.77 6.47
C TYR A 133 1.31 11.64 5.39
N ALA A 134 1.92 12.76 5.07
CA ALA A 134 1.39 13.72 4.08
C ALA A 134 1.12 13.09 2.71
N LYS A 135 1.98 12.18 2.26
CA LYS A 135 1.88 11.46 0.98
C LYS A 135 2.42 10.02 1.12
N ALA A 136 1.77 9.22 1.95
CA ALA A 136 2.25 7.91 2.36
C ALA A 136 2.74 7.02 1.21
N PHE A 137 1.91 6.83 0.17
CA PHE A 137 2.26 5.97 -0.96
C PHE A 137 3.31 6.58 -1.88
N ASP A 138 3.35 7.90 -2.01
CA ASP A 138 4.29 8.60 -2.88
C ASP A 138 5.71 8.68 -2.26
N CYS A 139 5.83 8.50 -0.94
CA CYS A 139 7.09 8.62 -0.21
C CYS A 139 7.91 7.32 -0.13
N VAL A 140 7.39 6.19 -0.59
CA VAL A 140 8.07 4.90 -0.53
C VAL A 140 9.30 4.91 -1.43
N ASP A 141 10.48 4.78 -0.84
CA ASP A 141 11.74 4.63 -1.56
C ASP A 141 11.88 3.21 -2.07
N HIS A 142 12.08 3.04 -3.38
CA HIS A 142 12.15 1.72 -3.99
C HIS A 142 13.35 0.91 -3.49
N ASN A 143 14.54 1.52 -3.38
CA ASN A 143 15.75 0.81 -2.96
C ASN A 143 15.61 0.32 -1.50
N LYS A 144 15.06 1.17 -0.63
CA LYS A 144 14.77 0.79 0.75
C LYS A 144 13.70 -0.30 0.79
N LEU A 145 12.65 -0.20 -0.03
CA LEU A 145 11.59 -1.21 -0.09
C LEU A 145 12.16 -2.59 -0.40
N TRP A 146 13.02 -2.71 -1.44
CA TRP A 146 13.59 -4.02 -1.82
C TRP A 146 14.47 -4.61 -0.73
N LYS A 147 15.23 -3.75 -0.03
CA LYS A 147 16.03 -4.18 1.13
C LYS A 147 15.13 -4.68 2.27
N ILE A 148 14.08 -3.94 2.59
CA ILE A 148 13.09 -4.30 3.61
C ILE A 148 12.44 -5.65 3.31
N LEU A 149 11.96 -5.85 2.08
CA LEU A 149 11.34 -7.12 1.69
C LEU A 149 12.29 -8.31 1.86
N LYS A 150 13.56 -8.12 1.53
CA LYS A 150 14.59 -9.15 1.72
C LYS A 150 14.85 -9.43 3.20
N GLU A 151 14.99 -8.40 4.02
CA GLU A 151 15.20 -8.52 5.48
C GLU A 151 14.03 -9.18 6.19
N MET A 152 12.80 -9.00 5.68
CA MET A 152 11.58 -9.65 6.14
C MET A 152 11.39 -11.07 5.59
N GLY A 153 12.40 -11.67 4.95
CA GLY A 153 12.36 -13.05 4.47
C GLY A 153 11.46 -13.29 3.26
N ILE A 154 11.08 -12.24 2.53
CA ILE A 154 10.32 -12.43 1.28
C ILE A 154 11.25 -12.99 0.22
N PRO A 155 10.87 -14.10 -0.47
CA PRO A 155 11.72 -14.77 -1.45
C PRO A 155 12.25 -13.83 -2.54
N ASP A 156 13.52 -14.01 -2.89
CA ASP A 156 14.21 -13.19 -3.91
C ASP A 156 13.44 -13.17 -5.24
N HIS A 157 12.83 -14.30 -5.61
CA HIS A 157 12.03 -14.38 -6.84
C HIS A 157 10.83 -13.40 -6.83
N LEU A 158 10.08 -13.32 -5.73
CA LEU A 158 8.96 -12.37 -5.58
C LEU A 158 9.48 -10.93 -5.54
N THR A 159 10.55 -10.69 -4.79
CA THR A 159 11.18 -9.36 -4.70
C THR A 159 11.69 -8.89 -6.05
N CYS A 160 12.31 -9.78 -6.86
CA CYS A 160 12.72 -9.46 -8.22
C CYS A 160 11.56 -9.15 -9.15
N LEU A 161 10.48 -9.92 -9.10
CA LEU A 161 9.27 -9.63 -9.88
C LEU A 161 8.72 -8.25 -9.56
N LEU A 162 8.63 -7.91 -8.27
CA LEU A 162 8.17 -6.58 -7.84
C LEU A 162 9.14 -5.48 -8.30
N ARG A 163 10.43 -5.66 -8.07
CA ARG A 163 11.45 -4.70 -8.48
C ARG A 163 11.39 -4.44 -9.99
N ASN A 164 11.26 -5.48 -10.82
CA ASN A 164 11.18 -5.36 -12.27
C ASN A 164 9.87 -4.71 -12.74
N LEU A 165 8.77 -4.86 -11.99
CA LEU A 165 7.52 -4.12 -12.22
C LEU A 165 7.70 -2.62 -11.98
N TYR A 166 8.44 -2.25 -10.93
CA TYR A 166 8.65 -0.85 -10.56
C TYR A 166 9.81 -0.19 -11.33
N ALA A 167 10.74 -0.98 -11.87
CA ALA A 167 11.83 -0.47 -12.70
C ALA A 167 11.35 0.04 -14.05
N GLY A 168 11.68 1.30 -14.37
CA GLY A 168 11.30 1.94 -15.62
C GLY A 168 9.79 2.17 -15.75
N GLN A 169 9.11 2.43 -14.64
CA GLN A 169 7.70 2.84 -14.66
C GLN A 169 7.55 4.22 -15.27
N GLU A 170 6.52 4.36 -16.10
CA GLU A 170 6.14 5.62 -16.74
C GLU A 170 4.71 5.98 -16.38
N ALA A 171 4.43 7.26 -16.30
CA ALA A 171 3.08 7.77 -16.13
C ALA A 171 2.79 8.95 -17.04
N THR A 172 1.52 9.14 -17.32
CA THR A 172 0.95 10.36 -17.90
C THR A 172 -0.21 10.82 -17.02
N VAL A 173 -0.48 12.10 -16.96
CA VAL A 173 -1.63 12.67 -16.26
C VAL A 173 -2.71 13.02 -17.26
N ARG A 174 -3.89 12.47 -17.09
CA ARG A 174 -5.06 12.83 -17.90
C ARG A 174 -5.72 14.07 -17.33
N THR A 175 -5.59 15.18 -18.03
CA THR A 175 -6.22 16.47 -17.71
C THR A 175 -7.44 16.72 -18.58
N ARG A 176 -8.16 17.82 -18.34
CA ARG A 176 -9.26 18.28 -19.20
C ARG A 176 -8.79 18.70 -20.60
N HIS A 177 -7.52 19.05 -20.73
CA HIS A 177 -6.88 19.50 -21.98
C HIS A 177 -6.18 18.36 -22.73
N GLY A 178 -6.27 17.13 -22.25
CA GLY A 178 -5.61 15.96 -22.80
C GLY A 178 -4.59 15.36 -21.84
N PRO A 179 -3.91 14.27 -22.25
CA PRO A 179 -2.82 13.69 -21.48
C PRO A 179 -1.56 14.56 -21.56
N THR A 180 -0.77 14.54 -20.51
CA THR A 180 0.59 15.10 -20.51
C THR A 180 1.56 14.17 -21.25
N ASP A 181 2.78 14.64 -21.50
CA ASP A 181 3.88 13.77 -21.90
C ASP A 181 4.15 12.68 -20.83
N TRP A 182 4.75 11.56 -21.28
CA TRP A 182 5.15 10.48 -20.39
C TRP A 182 6.36 10.90 -19.56
N PHE A 183 6.32 10.60 -18.27
CA PHE A 183 7.42 10.84 -17.34
C PHE A 183 7.74 9.60 -16.52
N GLN A 184 8.99 9.49 -16.09
CA GLN A 184 9.50 8.39 -15.28
C GLN A 184 9.08 8.51 -13.81
N ILE A 185 8.76 7.38 -13.19
CA ILE A 185 8.45 7.29 -11.75
C ILE A 185 9.62 6.59 -11.06
N GLY A 186 10.33 7.32 -10.19
CA GLY A 186 11.48 6.79 -9.44
C GLY A 186 11.20 6.40 -8.00
N LYS A 187 10.02 6.69 -7.46
CA LYS A 187 9.62 6.41 -6.07
C LYS A 187 8.11 6.26 -5.93
N GLY A 188 7.69 5.75 -4.79
CA GLY A 188 6.27 5.59 -4.46
C GLY A 188 5.68 4.27 -4.93
N VAL A 189 4.50 3.95 -4.41
CA VAL A 189 3.68 2.81 -4.82
C VAL A 189 2.37 3.29 -5.42
N ARG A 190 1.88 2.60 -6.44
CA ARG A 190 0.74 3.03 -7.26
C ARG A 190 -0.55 3.12 -6.44
N GLN A 191 -1.08 4.31 -6.24
CA GLN A 191 -2.34 4.50 -5.52
C GLN A 191 -3.52 3.87 -6.30
N GLY A 192 -4.22 2.92 -5.65
CA GLY A 192 -5.30 2.13 -6.27
C GLY A 192 -4.85 0.76 -6.80
N CYS A 193 -3.55 0.43 -6.75
CA CYS A 193 -3.07 -0.92 -7.02
C CYS A 193 -3.28 -1.83 -5.80
N ILE A 194 -3.67 -3.08 -6.04
CA ILE A 194 -3.91 -4.06 -4.95
C ILE A 194 -2.65 -4.35 -4.11
N LEU A 195 -1.44 -4.23 -4.70
CA LEU A 195 -0.17 -4.47 -4.00
C LEU A 195 0.23 -3.31 -3.08
N SER A 196 -0.18 -2.08 -3.41
CA SER A 196 0.35 -0.88 -2.75
C SER A 196 0.08 -0.82 -1.25
N PRO A 197 -1.11 -1.19 -0.74
CA PRO A 197 -1.34 -1.26 0.70
C PRO A 197 -0.42 -2.26 1.41
N CYS A 198 -0.23 -3.43 0.81
CA CYS A 198 0.62 -4.48 1.33
C CYS A 198 2.09 -4.03 1.42
N LEU A 199 2.64 -3.49 0.33
CA LEU A 199 4.01 -2.99 0.28
C LEU A 199 4.22 -1.82 1.22
N PHE A 200 3.25 -0.91 1.31
CA PHE A 200 3.33 0.20 2.24
C PHE A 200 3.29 -0.27 3.70
N ASN A 201 2.45 -1.24 4.05
CA ASN A 201 2.38 -1.77 5.42
C ASN A 201 3.73 -2.37 5.85
N LEU A 202 4.35 -3.20 5.00
CA LEU A 202 5.67 -3.76 5.29
C LEU A 202 6.74 -2.66 5.44
N TYR A 203 6.74 -1.69 4.53
CA TYR A 203 7.66 -0.56 4.57
C TYR A 203 7.50 0.29 5.85
N ALA A 204 6.27 0.62 6.20
CA ALA A 204 5.96 1.44 7.36
C ALA A 204 6.26 0.70 8.67
N GLU A 205 5.92 -0.59 8.77
CA GLU A 205 6.23 -1.41 9.94
C GLU A 205 7.73 -1.49 10.18
N TYR A 206 8.51 -1.72 9.13
CA TYR A 206 9.97 -1.72 9.24
C TYR A 206 10.53 -0.39 9.76
N ILE A 207 10.03 0.74 9.23
CA ILE A 207 10.45 2.06 9.70
C ILE A 207 10.09 2.26 11.17
N MET A 208 8.89 1.87 11.57
CA MET A 208 8.44 2.00 12.97
C MET A 208 9.28 1.15 13.93
N ARG A 209 9.61 -0.09 13.56
CA ARG A 209 10.53 -0.95 14.33
C ARG A 209 11.92 -0.30 14.50
N ASN A 210 12.46 0.26 13.42
CA ASN A 210 13.81 0.85 13.43
C ASN A 210 13.85 2.27 14.02
N ALA A 211 12.74 2.99 14.04
CA ALA A 211 12.66 4.30 14.71
C ALA A 211 12.73 4.20 16.26
N GLY A 212 12.87 2.97 16.80
CA GLY A 212 12.92 2.74 18.24
C GLY A 212 11.58 2.98 18.93
N MET A 213 10.50 2.97 18.16
CA MET A 213 9.13 3.11 18.62
C MET A 213 8.48 1.73 18.87
N ASN A 214 9.26 0.69 19.10
CA ASN A 214 8.82 -0.61 19.58
C ASN A 214 8.66 -0.58 21.12
N GLU A 215 7.79 -1.42 21.64
CA GLU A 215 7.43 -1.49 23.06
C GLU A 215 8.66 -1.57 23.97
N ALA A 216 9.61 -2.46 23.67
CA ALA A 216 10.80 -2.69 24.49
C ALA A 216 11.71 -1.46 24.68
N LYS A 217 11.82 -0.57 23.66
CA LYS A 217 12.63 0.67 23.80
C LYS A 217 11.88 1.80 24.49
N LEU A 218 10.56 1.74 24.53
CA LEU A 218 9.74 2.74 25.19
C LEU A 218 9.61 2.43 26.68
N GLU A 219 9.49 1.16 27.05
CA GLU A 219 9.51 0.69 28.44
C GLU A 219 10.83 1.03 29.15
N SER A 220 11.96 0.97 28.43
CA SER A 220 13.27 1.33 29.02
C SER A 220 13.45 2.84 29.31
N ARG A 221 12.61 3.70 28.76
CA ARG A 221 12.70 5.17 28.93
C ARG A 221 11.74 5.75 29.96
N LEU A 222 10.74 4.99 30.38
CA LEU A 222 9.71 5.43 31.31
C LEU A 222 9.41 4.32 32.32
N PRO A 223 10.00 4.36 33.52
CA PRO A 223 9.84 3.30 34.52
C PRO A 223 8.37 3.17 34.93
N GLY A 224 7.87 1.94 34.90
CA GLY A 224 6.51 1.59 35.32
C GLY A 224 5.41 1.68 34.28
N GLU A 225 5.74 1.82 33.01
CA GLU A 225 4.76 2.01 31.93
C GLU A 225 4.55 0.75 31.09
N ILE A 226 3.28 0.37 30.91
CA ILE A 226 2.89 -0.65 29.95
C ILE A 226 2.61 0.06 28.60
N SER A 227 3.37 -0.29 27.58
CA SER A 227 3.24 0.27 26.25
C SER A 227 2.27 -0.58 25.42
N ILE A 228 1.12 -0.03 25.03
CA ILE A 228 0.23 -0.67 24.06
C ILE A 228 0.41 0.03 22.72
N THR A 229 0.91 -0.69 21.72
CA THR A 229 1.01 -0.20 20.36
C THR A 229 -0.21 -0.66 19.58
N SER A 230 -1.06 0.27 19.20
CA SER A 230 -2.16 0.03 18.26
C SER A 230 -1.89 0.79 16.99
N GLY A 231 -1.71 0.09 15.88
CA GLY A 231 -1.62 0.70 14.57
C GLY A 231 -3.01 0.91 14.01
N ILE A 232 -3.51 2.15 13.97
CA ILE A 232 -4.70 2.48 13.22
C ILE A 232 -4.27 3.17 11.94
N LYS A 233 -4.65 2.55 10.83
CA LYS A 233 -4.43 3.12 9.51
C LYS A 233 -5.75 3.60 8.96
N MET A 234 -5.95 4.91 8.99
CA MET A 234 -7.03 5.57 8.26
C MET A 234 -6.48 6.12 6.94
N THR A 235 -7.30 6.28 5.93
CA THR A 235 -6.94 6.97 4.69
C THR A 235 -7.08 8.49 4.88
N PRO A 236 -5.99 9.27 4.79
CA PRO A 236 -4.58 8.92 4.71
C PRO A 236 -4.12 8.15 5.94
N PRO A 237 -3.06 7.33 5.87
CA PRO A 237 -2.67 6.42 6.94
C PRO A 237 -2.35 7.19 8.21
N LEU A 238 -3.18 6.98 9.22
CA LEU A 238 -2.96 7.48 10.57
C LEU A 238 -2.39 6.34 11.41
N TRP A 239 -1.20 6.51 11.94
CA TRP A 239 -0.62 5.61 12.91
C TRP A 239 -0.90 6.13 14.31
N GLN A 240 -1.51 5.31 15.11
CA GLN A 240 -1.74 5.64 16.50
C GLN A 240 -0.91 4.72 17.40
N ARG A 241 -0.20 5.32 18.32
CA ARG A 241 0.50 4.63 19.36
C ARG A 241 -0.07 5.04 20.70
N VAL A 242 -0.51 4.07 21.47
CA VAL A 242 -1.03 4.29 22.80
C VAL A 242 0.00 3.81 23.81
N LYS A 243 0.45 4.67 24.68
CA LYS A 243 1.20 4.31 25.87
C LYS A 243 0.29 4.28 27.07
N ARG A 244 0.48 3.28 27.91
CA ARG A 244 -0.18 3.13 29.20
C ARG A 244 0.87 3.26 30.29
N ASN A 245 0.69 4.21 31.18
CA ASN A 245 1.47 4.33 32.43
C ASN A 245 0.91 3.42 33.49
#